data_3b0d88e2fe4d25b81fe1edff818611ed
#
_entry.id   3b0d88e2fe4d25b81fe1edff818611ed
#
_cell.length_a   1.000
_cell.length_b   1.000
_cell.length_c   1.000
_cell.angle_alpha   90.00
_cell.angle_beta   90.00
_cell.angle_gamma   90.00
#
_symmetry.space_group_name_H-M   'P 1'
#
loop_
_entity.id
_entity.type
_entity.pdbx_description
1 polymer ?
#
loop_
_entity_poly.entity_id
_entity_poly.type
_entity_poly.pdbx_seq_one_letter_code
_entity_poly.pdbx_strand_id
1 'polypeptide(L)'
;EGPINGGEYGPYIQSQRKDIYHTVAKYLVSIGRAYPCFCSEDDLSHMREEQEACKDRIGYYGKYAKCRNLSYDEVKEHIDNGDKWVLRLKSMGDFNKKFTFKDLIKGTIELPENDLDQVLIKSDGVPPYAFAHVCDDHFMRVTTVTRDDSYISSVPYHLELWKACGFDAPKFAHLLPLNKKDGDTVRKLSKRKDPEAAVAFYHERGIPVEAVKLYFATLLNSNFDGWFMQNQDKNYNDFMFTFNKMCTSGGSLFDIEKLINISKNYLSRLSAKEVFDNLDNWSKEFDKDFNELINKYKEY
;
A
#
# COMPACT_ATOMS: atom_id res chain seq x y z
N GLU A 1 12.05 7.13 8.49
CA GLU A 1 13.14 6.33 7.95
C GLU A 1 12.85 5.89 6.51
N GLY A 2 13.89 5.65 5.72
CA GLY A 2 13.70 5.23 4.33
C GLY A 2 15.00 5.25 3.51
N PRO A 3 14.93 4.90 2.20
CA PRO A 3 16.12 4.73 1.37
C PRO A 3 16.93 6.02 1.16
N ILE A 4 16.32 7.19 1.31
CA ILE A 4 16.99 8.49 1.14
C ILE A 4 17.56 8.96 2.48
N ASN A 5 16.79 8.87 3.56
CA ASN A 5 17.14 9.44 4.86
C ASN A 5 17.88 8.45 5.75
N GLY A 6 18.00 7.18 5.37
CA GLY A 6 18.53 6.13 6.23
C GLY A 6 17.64 5.82 7.42
N GLY A 7 18.21 5.22 8.44
CA GLY A 7 17.56 4.86 9.70
C GLY A 7 18.16 3.59 10.32
N GLU A 8 17.61 3.15 11.45
CA GLU A 8 18.15 2.05 12.25
C GLU A 8 17.77 0.64 11.71
N TYR A 9 16.74 0.55 10.83
CA TYR A 9 16.16 -0.71 10.36
C TYR A 9 16.46 -1.03 8.89
N GLY A 10 17.45 -0.32 8.30
CA GLY A 10 17.86 -0.54 6.91
C GLY A 10 18.41 -1.96 6.63
N PRO A 11 18.66 -2.27 5.35
CA PRO A 11 18.34 -1.46 4.17
C PRO A 11 16.84 -1.34 3.93
N TYR A 12 16.40 -0.26 3.20
CA TYR A 12 14.97 0.04 2.96
C TYR A 12 14.50 -0.28 1.53
N ILE A 13 15.34 -0.92 0.74
CA ILE A 13 15.01 -1.36 -0.63
C ILE A 13 14.81 -2.87 -0.61
N GLN A 14 13.66 -3.36 -1.06
CA GLN A 14 13.28 -4.77 -0.99
C GLN A 14 14.34 -5.71 -1.57
N SER A 15 14.95 -5.38 -2.71
CA SER A 15 15.98 -6.22 -3.34
C SER A 15 17.24 -6.40 -2.49
N GLN A 16 17.52 -5.49 -1.55
CA GLN A 16 18.65 -5.56 -0.63
C GLN A 16 18.34 -6.34 0.65
N ARG A 17 17.10 -6.79 0.84
CA ARG A 17 16.60 -7.50 2.03
C ARG A 17 16.37 -9.00 1.81
N LYS A 18 16.82 -9.55 0.70
CA LYS A 18 16.60 -10.96 0.32
C LYS A 18 16.96 -11.95 1.44
N ASP A 19 18.09 -11.74 2.11
CA ASP A 19 18.55 -12.64 3.17
C ASP A 19 17.60 -12.69 4.37
N ILE A 20 16.97 -11.59 4.71
CA ILE A 20 15.94 -11.52 5.76
C ILE A 20 14.74 -12.39 5.37
N TYR A 21 14.22 -12.19 4.15
CA TYR A 21 13.07 -12.97 3.67
C TYR A 21 13.38 -14.46 3.57
N HIS A 22 14.56 -14.81 3.07
CA HIS A 22 15.00 -16.22 2.98
C HIS A 22 15.19 -16.85 4.35
N THR A 23 15.64 -16.09 5.35
CA THR A 23 15.76 -16.58 6.73
C THR A 23 14.40 -16.93 7.31
N VAL A 24 13.40 -16.03 7.18
CA VAL A 24 12.04 -16.29 7.62
C VAL A 24 11.40 -17.44 6.82
N ALA A 25 11.63 -17.49 5.49
CA ALA A 25 11.14 -18.56 4.64
C ALA A 25 11.68 -19.94 5.05
N LYS A 26 12.98 -20.05 5.35
CA LYS A 26 13.61 -21.28 5.89
C LYS A 26 13.01 -21.70 7.22
N TYR A 27 12.74 -20.74 8.10
CA TYR A 27 12.03 -21.01 9.34
C TYR A 27 10.65 -21.62 9.08
N LEU A 28 9.86 -21.03 8.18
CA LEU A 28 8.53 -21.56 7.82
C LEU A 28 8.61 -22.99 7.25
N VAL A 29 9.63 -23.30 6.44
CA VAL A 29 9.88 -24.67 5.96
C VAL A 29 10.19 -25.59 7.12
N SER A 30 11.07 -25.20 8.04
CA SER A 30 11.49 -26.04 9.16
C SER A 30 10.35 -26.42 10.11
N ILE A 31 9.33 -25.56 10.22
CA ILE A 31 8.13 -25.84 11.04
C ILE A 31 6.96 -26.43 10.23
N GLY A 32 7.19 -26.80 8.95
CA GLY A 32 6.18 -27.39 8.08
C GLY A 32 5.07 -26.42 7.61
N ARG A 33 5.31 -25.10 7.71
CA ARG A 33 4.35 -24.07 7.27
C ARG A 33 4.65 -23.51 5.87
N ALA A 34 5.68 -24.03 5.20
CA ALA A 34 5.96 -23.71 3.80
C ALA A 34 6.51 -24.93 3.08
N TYR A 35 6.29 -25.00 1.76
CA TYR A 35 6.73 -26.11 0.92
C TYR A 35 7.05 -25.62 -0.51
N PRO A 36 7.95 -26.28 -1.25
CA PRO A 36 8.24 -25.97 -2.64
C PRO A 36 7.09 -26.45 -3.55
N CYS A 37 6.76 -25.65 -4.55
CA CYS A 37 5.76 -25.96 -5.56
C CYS A 37 6.43 -25.90 -6.95
N PHE A 38 6.35 -26.97 -7.69
CA PHE A 38 6.97 -27.18 -9.00
C PHE A 38 6.00 -27.01 -10.18
N CYS A 39 4.74 -26.59 -9.92
CA CYS A 39 3.76 -26.38 -10.97
C CYS A 39 4.25 -25.32 -11.98
N SER A 40 4.19 -25.68 -13.26
CA SER A 40 4.41 -24.76 -14.38
C SER A 40 3.25 -23.76 -14.55
N GLU A 41 3.41 -22.78 -15.43
CA GLU A 41 2.32 -21.87 -15.79
C GLU A 41 1.16 -22.62 -16.48
N ASP A 42 1.47 -23.64 -17.27
CA ASP A 42 0.47 -24.50 -17.91
C ASP A 42 -0.32 -25.30 -16.88
N ASP A 43 0.34 -25.91 -15.87
CA ASP A 43 -0.34 -26.58 -14.77
C ASP A 43 -1.31 -25.66 -14.04
N LEU A 44 -0.88 -24.42 -13.78
CA LEU A 44 -1.71 -23.43 -13.11
C LEU A 44 -2.87 -22.93 -14.00
N SER A 45 -2.67 -22.89 -15.31
CA SER A 45 -3.73 -22.55 -16.26
C SER A 45 -4.79 -23.63 -16.34
N HIS A 46 -4.38 -24.89 -16.51
CA HIS A 46 -5.30 -26.04 -16.49
C HIS A 46 -6.05 -26.15 -15.16
N MET A 47 -5.39 -25.89 -14.04
CA MET A 47 -6.05 -25.85 -12.73
C MET A 47 -7.17 -24.79 -12.69
N ARG A 48 -6.94 -23.60 -13.25
CA ARG A 48 -7.96 -22.55 -13.30
C ARG A 48 -9.14 -22.93 -14.18
N GLU A 49 -8.87 -23.49 -15.34
CA GLU A 49 -9.91 -24.00 -16.26
C GLU A 49 -10.79 -25.06 -15.57
N GLU A 50 -10.17 -26.00 -14.85
CA GLU A 50 -10.88 -26.99 -14.05
C GLU A 50 -11.75 -26.35 -12.96
N GLN A 51 -11.20 -25.38 -12.22
CA GLN A 51 -11.94 -24.63 -11.19
C GLN A 51 -13.13 -23.89 -11.78
N GLU A 52 -12.96 -23.22 -12.93
CA GLU A 52 -14.05 -22.53 -13.62
C GLU A 52 -15.14 -23.51 -14.10
N ALA A 53 -14.76 -24.64 -14.69
CA ALA A 53 -15.70 -25.67 -15.13
C ALA A 53 -16.49 -26.26 -13.95
N CYS A 54 -15.87 -26.46 -12.80
CA CYS A 54 -16.50 -26.95 -11.58
C CYS A 54 -17.23 -25.86 -10.78
N LYS A 55 -17.13 -24.58 -11.18
CA LYS A 55 -17.62 -23.41 -10.43
C LYS A 55 -17.02 -23.32 -9.02
N ASP A 56 -15.80 -23.81 -8.86
CA ASP A 56 -15.02 -23.69 -7.64
C ASP A 56 -14.31 -22.30 -7.59
N ARG A 57 -13.89 -21.90 -6.40
CA ARG A 57 -13.10 -20.67 -6.25
C ARG A 57 -11.74 -20.81 -6.94
N ILE A 58 -11.31 -19.74 -7.59
CA ILE A 58 -9.98 -19.71 -8.22
C ILE A 58 -8.90 -19.56 -7.14
N GLY A 59 -7.89 -20.44 -7.20
CA GLY A 59 -6.74 -20.37 -6.30
C GLY A 59 -6.07 -21.71 -6.06
N TYR A 60 -4.95 -21.70 -5.38
CA TYR A 60 -4.14 -22.88 -5.08
C TYR A 60 -4.44 -23.37 -3.65
N TYR A 61 -5.37 -24.33 -3.52
CA TYR A 61 -5.86 -24.85 -2.23
C TYR A 61 -6.44 -26.26 -2.38
N GLY A 62 -6.58 -26.95 -1.28
CA GLY A 62 -7.25 -28.25 -1.19
C GLY A 62 -6.76 -29.25 -2.24
N LYS A 63 -7.70 -29.82 -3.02
CA LYS A 63 -7.40 -30.78 -4.11
C LYS A 63 -6.58 -30.18 -5.25
N TYR A 64 -6.61 -28.86 -5.40
CA TYR A 64 -5.88 -28.12 -6.43
C TYR A 64 -4.42 -27.83 -6.04
N ALA A 65 -4.06 -27.99 -4.80
CA ALA A 65 -2.69 -27.75 -4.30
C ALA A 65 -1.82 -29.02 -4.48
N LYS A 66 -1.54 -29.41 -5.73
CA LYS A 66 -0.88 -30.68 -6.09
C LYS A 66 0.44 -30.92 -5.35
N CYS A 67 1.29 -29.90 -5.19
CA CYS A 67 2.61 -30.04 -4.53
C CYS A 67 2.54 -29.99 -3.01
N ARG A 68 1.38 -29.71 -2.41
CA ARG A 68 1.23 -29.48 -0.96
C ARG A 68 1.66 -30.66 -0.10
N ASN A 69 1.50 -31.87 -0.60
CA ASN A 69 1.72 -33.11 0.14
C ASN A 69 2.77 -34.00 -0.51
N LEU A 70 3.64 -33.46 -1.36
CA LEU A 70 4.80 -34.21 -1.88
C LEU A 70 5.66 -34.69 -0.73
N SER A 71 6.14 -35.94 -0.85
CA SER A 71 7.10 -36.53 0.07
C SER A 71 8.48 -35.88 -0.07
N TYR A 72 9.34 -36.11 0.89
CA TYR A 72 10.72 -35.61 0.82
C TYR A 72 11.46 -36.14 -0.43
N ASP A 73 11.25 -37.41 -0.80
CA ASP A 73 11.93 -38.02 -1.93
C ASP A 73 11.46 -37.41 -3.27
N GLU A 74 10.15 -37.13 -3.43
CA GLU A 74 9.59 -36.44 -4.61
C GLU A 74 10.12 -35.01 -4.71
N VAL A 75 10.14 -34.29 -3.59
CA VAL A 75 10.72 -32.93 -3.55
C VAL A 75 12.20 -32.95 -3.92
N LYS A 76 12.95 -33.93 -3.39
CA LYS A 76 14.37 -34.08 -3.68
C LYS A 76 14.62 -34.41 -5.15
N GLU A 77 13.81 -35.27 -5.75
CA GLU A 77 13.90 -35.63 -7.16
C GLU A 77 13.70 -34.38 -8.06
N HIS A 78 12.68 -33.58 -7.80
CA HIS A 78 12.45 -32.31 -8.53
C HIS A 78 13.64 -31.35 -8.42
N ILE A 79 14.21 -31.22 -7.21
CA ILE A 79 15.36 -30.33 -6.98
C ILE A 79 16.61 -30.86 -7.70
N ASP A 80 16.88 -32.16 -7.62
CA ASP A 80 18.04 -32.79 -8.26
C ASP A 80 17.94 -32.72 -9.79
N ASN A 81 16.72 -32.76 -10.34
CA ASN A 81 16.46 -32.56 -11.77
C ASN A 81 16.59 -31.08 -12.22
N GLY A 82 16.73 -30.15 -11.28
CA GLY A 82 16.84 -28.72 -11.57
C GLY A 82 15.51 -28.05 -11.95
N ASP A 83 14.38 -28.64 -11.56
CA ASP A 83 13.06 -28.09 -11.83
C ASP A 83 12.87 -26.72 -11.15
N LYS A 84 12.25 -25.78 -11.87
CA LYS A 84 11.94 -24.47 -11.31
C LYS A 84 10.84 -24.59 -10.26
N TRP A 85 11.00 -23.89 -9.17
CA TRP A 85 10.04 -23.92 -8.09
C TRP A 85 9.81 -22.54 -7.46
N VAL A 86 8.67 -22.42 -6.78
CA VAL A 86 8.33 -21.30 -5.90
C VAL A 86 8.07 -21.85 -4.51
N LEU A 87 8.32 -21.06 -3.47
CA LEU A 87 7.92 -21.44 -2.11
C LEU A 87 6.50 -20.97 -1.83
N ARG A 88 5.64 -21.85 -1.33
CA ARG A 88 4.26 -21.51 -0.94
C ARG A 88 4.06 -21.66 0.57
N LEU A 89 3.19 -20.81 1.12
CA LEU A 89 2.62 -21.01 2.45
C LEU A 89 1.79 -22.30 2.44
N LYS A 90 1.92 -23.11 3.48
CA LYS A 90 0.97 -24.18 3.80
C LYS A 90 -0.11 -23.59 4.69
N SER A 91 -1.19 -23.09 4.09
CA SER A 91 -2.30 -22.50 4.83
C SER A 91 -2.98 -23.54 5.72
N MET A 92 -3.39 -23.13 6.90
CA MET A 92 -4.10 -23.97 7.88
C MET A 92 -5.52 -23.49 8.13
N GLY A 93 -5.97 -22.46 7.41
CA GLY A 93 -7.31 -21.94 7.55
C GLY A 93 -8.35 -22.73 6.77
N ASP A 94 -9.60 -22.41 7.04
CA ASP A 94 -10.78 -23.00 6.40
C ASP A 94 -11.70 -21.87 5.94
N PHE A 95 -11.88 -21.74 4.65
CA PHE A 95 -12.70 -20.67 4.05
C PHE A 95 -14.15 -20.67 4.53
N ASN A 96 -14.66 -21.81 5.02
CA ASN A 96 -16.01 -21.90 5.59
C ASN A 96 -16.10 -21.35 7.02
N LYS A 97 -14.96 -21.14 7.66
CA LYS A 97 -14.88 -20.48 8.97
C LYS A 97 -14.65 -19.01 8.80
N LYS A 98 -15.21 -18.25 9.69
CA LYS A 98 -15.05 -16.81 9.74
C LYS A 98 -14.34 -16.38 11.01
N PHE A 99 -13.63 -15.27 10.91
CA PHE A 99 -13.03 -14.60 12.04
C PHE A 99 -13.33 -13.09 11.98
N THR A 100 -13.20 -12.43 13.09
CA THR A 100 -13.33 -10.97 13.17
C THR A 100 -11.99 -10.33 13.45
N PHE A 101 -11.73 -9.19 12.81
CA PHE A 101 -10.61 -8.34 13.17
C PHE A 101 -11.10 -6.89 13.36
N LYS A 102 -10.34 -6.12 14.13
CA LYS A 102 -10.67 -4.73 14.42
C LYS A 102 -9.81 -3.81 13.56
N ASP A 103 -10.45 -3.17 12.60
CA ASP A 103 -9.85 -2.07 11.85
C ASP A 103 -10.04 -0.75 12.62
N LEU A 104 -9.02 0.12 12.58
CA LEU A 104 -9.05 1.39 13.33
C LEU A 104 -10.03 2.42 12.75
N ILE A 105 -10.39 2.27 11.45
CA ILE A 105 -11.31 3.17 10.74
C ILE A 105 -12.66 2.50 10.51
N LYS A 106 -12.65 1.29 9.97
CA LYS A 106 -13.86 0.56 9.56
C LYS A 106 -14.54 -0.17 10.73
N GLY A 107 -13.89 -0.23 11.90
CA GLY A 107 -14.42 -0.96 13.06
C GLY A 107 -14.23 -2.48 12.94
N THR A 108 -15.18 -3.26 13.46
CA THR A 108 -15.11 -4.72 13.43
C THR A 108 -15.55 -5.24 12.05
N ILE A 109 -14.70 -6.04 11.42
CA ILE A 109 -14.95 -6.65 10.10
C ILE A 109 -14.89 -8.16 10.28
N GLU A 110 -15.86 -8.87 9.69
CA GLU A 110 -15.90 -10.32 9.63
C GLU A 110 -15.47 -10.79 8.23
N LEU A 111 -14.50 -11.72 8.18
CA LEU A 111 -13.95 -12.27 6.95
C LEU A 111 -13.80 -13.80 7.07
N PRO A 112 -13.80 -14.53 5.93
CA PRO A 112 -13.43 -15.95 5.93
C PRO A 112 -11.94 -16.12 6.27
N GLU A 113 -11.57 -17.27 6.85
CA GLU A 113 -10.16 -17.61 7.01
C GLU A 113 -9.49 -17.81 5.63
N ASN A 114 -8.18 -17.60 5.57
CA ASN A 114 -7.40 -17.92 4.38
C ASN A 114 -7.17 -19.43 4.30
N ASP A 115 -7.47 -20.03 3.16
CA ASP A 115 -7.16 -21.44 2.84
C ASP A 115 -6.27 -21.56 1.58
N LEU A 116 -5.85 -20.43 1.01
CA LEU A 116 -5.01 -20.40 -0.18
C LEU A 116 -3.53 -20.54 0.19
N ASP A 117 -2.85 -21.44 -0.50
CA ASP A 117 -1.39 -21.62 -0.37
C ASP A 117 -0.67 -20.59 -1.27
N GLN A 118 -0.60 -19.37 -0.81
CA GLN A 118 -0.02 -18.24 -1.51
C GLN A 118 1.51 -18.36 -1.66
N VAL A 119 2.07 -17.79 -2.72
CA VAL A 119 3.52 -17.75 -2.95
C VAL A 119 4.20 -16.86 -1.90
N LEU A 120 5.22 -17.40 -1.24
CA LEU A 120 6.10 -16.67 -0.30
C LEU A 120 7.37 -16.18 -0.98
N ILE A 121 8.00 -17.03 -1.79
CA ILE A 121 9.19 -16.69 -2.57
C ILE A 121 8.95 -17.15 -4.01
N LYS A 122 9.16 -16.23 -4.96
CA LYS A 122 9.09 -16.52 -6.39
C LYS A 122 10.35 -17.26 -6.87
N SER A 123 10.31 -17.80 -8.08
CA SER A 123 11.44 -18.52 -8.69
C SER A 123 12.70 -17.66 -8.88
N ASP A 124 12.58 -16.33 -8.89
CA ASP A 124 13.70 -15.38 -8.91
C ASP A 124 14.30 -15.11 -7.51
N GLY A 125 13.79 -15.76 -6.48
CA GLY A 125 14.21 -15.59 -5.09
C GLY A 125 13.68 -14.33 -4.41
N VAL A 126 12.75 -13.57 -5.05
CA VAL A 126 12.17 -12.37 -4.47
C VAL A 126 10.76 -12.66 -3.94
N PRO A 127 10.39 -12.21 -2.73
CA PRO A 127 9.04 -12.38 -2.22
C PRO A 127 8.04 -11.49 -2.95
N PRO A 128 6.77 -11.94 -3.08
CA PRO A 128 5.66 -11.04 -3.37
C PRO A 128 5.46 -10.04 -2.22
N TYR A 129 4.68 -8.98 -2.52
CA TYR A 129 4.39 -7.90 -1.56
C TYR A 129 3.96 -8.41 -0.18
N ALA A 130 3.02 -9.35 -0.12
CA ALA A 130 2.42 -9.76 1.15
C ALA A 130 3.43 -10.40 2.12
N PHE A 131 4.35 -11.24 1.65
CA PHE A 131 5.37 -11.83 2.51
C PHE A 131 6.48 -10.82 2.85
N ALA A 132 6.89 -10.00 1.88
CA ALA A 132 7.85 -8.92 2.12
C ALA A 132 7.34 -7.96 3.20
N HIS A 133 6.11 -7.48 3.05
CA HIS A 133 5.45 -6.58 4.00
C HIS A 133 5.40 -7.16 5.42
N VAL A 134 5.02 -8.43 5.60
CA VAL A 134 4.98 -9.06 6.94
C VAL A 134 6.36 -9.08 7.59
N CYS A 135 7.40 -9.46 6.84
CA CYS A 135 8.77 -9.45 7.35
C CYS A 135 9.26 -8.03 7.66
N ASP A 136 9.05 -7.10 6.73
CA ASP A 136 9.56 -5.74 6.86
C ASP A 136 8.89 -5.01 8.01
N ASP A 137 7.59 -5.08 8.12
CA ASP A 137 6.85 -4.45 9.22
C ASP A 137 7.27 -4.99 10.59
N HIS A 138 7.52 -6.29 10.69
CA HIS A 138 8.01 -6.88 11.93
C HIS A 138 9.40 -6.35 12.30
N PHE A 139 10.38 -6.48 11.40
CA PHE A 139 11.76 -6.10 11.66
C PHE A 139 11.97 -4.58 11.72
N MET A 140 11.12 -3.80 11.08
CA MET A 140 11.08 -2.33 11.19
C MET A 140 10.20 -1.83 12.33
N ARG A 141 9.61 -2.74 13.14
CA ARG A 141 8.78 -2.42 14.32
C ARG A 141 7.56 -1.54 13.99
N VAL A 142 6.94 -1.79 12.85
CA VAL A 142 5.71 -1.09 12.45
C VAL A 142 4.57 -1.49 13.39
N THR A 143 3.92 -0.50 13.99
CA THR A 143 2.82 -0.72 14.94
C THR A 143 1.45 -0.52 14.32
N THR A 144 1.37 0.23 13.24
CA THR A 144 0.12 0.53 12.55
C THR A 144 0.35 0.61 11.04
N VAL A 145 -0.42 -0.16 10.27
CA VAL A 145 -0.42 -0.15 8.81
C VAL A 145 -1.62 0.63 8.31
N THR A 146 -1.36 1.72 7.59
CA THR A 146 -2.38 2.48 6.89
C THR A 146 -2.32 2.18 5.40
N ARG A 147 -3.43 1.79 4.80
CA ARG A 147 -3.50 1.45 3.37
C ARG A 147 -4.92 1.59 2.81
N ASP A 148 -5.04 1.47 1.51
CA ASP A 148 -6.31 1.50 0.78
C ASP A 148 -7.20 0.31 1.17
N ASP A 149 -8.53 0.51 1.21
CA ASP A 149 -9.48 -0.51 1.65
C ASP A 149 -9.63 -1.70 0.68
N SER A 150 -9.11 -1.61 -0.54
CA SER A 150 -9.01 -2.78 -1.44
C SER A 150 -8.15 -3.92 -0.87
N TYR A 151 -7.30 -3.63 0.12
CA TYR A 151 -6.50 -4.65 0.82
C TYR A 151 -7.26 -5.40 1.92
N ILE A 152 -8.49 -5.03 2.24
CA ILE A 152 -9.30 -5.73 3.26
C ILE A 152 -9.47 -7.22 2.91
N SER A 153 -9.69 -7.53 1.63
CA SER A 153 -9.80 -8.91 1.16
C SER A 153 -8.54 -9.76 1.37
N SER A 154 -7.38 -9.12 1.51
CA SER A 154 -6.09 -9.80 1.75
C SER A 154 -5.74 -9.94 3.24
N VAL A 155 -6.51 -9.33 4.14
CA VAL A 155 -6.27 -9.38 5.59
C VAL A 155 -6.22 -10.81 6.12
N PRO A 156 -7.09 -11.75 5.71
CA PRO A 156 -7.02 -13.14 6.18
C PRO A 156 -5.65 -13.78 5.95
N TYR A 157 -5.13 -13.61 4.73
CA TYR A 157 -3.81 -14.12 4.37
C TYR A 157 -2.68 -13.44 5.15
N HIS A 158 -2.74 -12.11 5.28
CA HIS A 158 -1.72 -11.37 6.02
C HIS A 158 -1.69 -11.79 7.50
N LEU A 159 -2.85 -11.89 8.16
CA LEU A 159 -2.91 -12.31 9.56
C LEU A 159 -2.44 -13.76 9.75
N GLU A 160 -2.73 -14.65 8.80
CA GLU A 160 -2.19 -16.01 8.82
C GLU A 160 -0.67 -16.01 8.70
N LEU A 161 -0.09 -15.17 7.84
CA LEU A 161 1.37 -15.02 7.71
C LEU A 161 2.00 -14.52 9.02
N TRP A 162 1.46 -13.46 9.64
CA TRP A 162 1.93 -12.98 10.94
C TRP A 162 1.96 -14.11 11.97
N LYS A 163 0.87 -14.85 12.08
CA LYS A 163 0.75 -15.99 12.99
C LYS A 163 1.73 -17.12 12.65
N ALA A 164 1.89 -17.46 11.37
CA ALA A 164 2.79 -18.51 10.92
C ALA A 164 4.26 -18.19 11.21
N CYS A 165 4.65 -16.91 11.05
CA CYS A 165 5.99 -16.43 11.36
C CYS A 165 6.24 -16.28 12.87
N GLY A 166 5.22 -16.40 13.71
CA GLY A 166 5.34 -16.15 15.16
C GLY A 166 5.52 -14.68 15.49
N PHE A 167 5.04 -13.79 14.63
CA PHE A 167 5.13 -12.34 14.78
C PHE A 167 3.82 -11.75 15.29
N ASP A 168 3.90 -10.67 16.07
CA ASP A 168 2.72 -9.92 16.48
C ASP A 168 2.25 -9.02 15.31
N ALA A 169 1.00 -9.18 14.93
CA ALA A 169 0.42 -8.38 13.84
C ALA A 169 0.23 -6.91 14.26
N PRO A 170 0.52 -5.94 13.36
CA PRO A 170 0.25 -4.53 13.61
C PRO A 170 -1.27 -4.26 13.62
N LYS A 171 -1.66 -3.07 14.06
CA LYS A 171 -3.01 -2.57 13.85
C LYS A 171 -3.19 -2.15 12.40
N PHE A 172 -4.41 -2.30 11.87
CA PHE A 172 -4.74 -1.91 10.50
C PHE A 172 -5.71 -0.72 10.49
N ALA A 173 -5.49 0.17 9.55
CA ALA A 173 -6.35 1.32 9.25
C ALA A 173 -6.58 1.40 7.74
N HIS A 174 -7.73 0.92 7.27
CA HIS A 174 -8.05 0.91 5.84
C HIS A 174 -8.78 2.18 5.44
N LEU A 175 -8.09 3.00 4.66
CA LEU A 175 -8.58 4.28 4.14
C LEU A 175 -9.45 4.07 2.90
N LEU A 176 -10.42 4.96 2.72
CA LEU A 176 -11.17 5.02 1.47
C LEU A 176 -10.29 5.50 0.33
N PRO A 177 -10.50 4.98 -0.90
CA PRO A 177 -9.80 5.45 -2.06
C PRO A 177 -10.20 6.89 -2.41
N LEU A 178 -9.28 7.61 -3.04
CA LEU A 178 -9.64 8.83 -3.74
C LEU A 178 -10.36 8.48 -5.03
N ASN A 179 -11.54 9.04 -5.20
CA ASN A 179 -12.37 8.85 -6.37
C ASN A 179 -12.40 10.10 -7.24
N LYS A 180 -12.70 9.93 -8.51
CA LYS A 180 -12.90 11.01 -9.47
C LYS A 180 -14.23 10.80 -10.19
N LYS A 181 -14.92 11.90 -10.47
CA LYS A 181 -16.08 11.90 -11.33
C LYS A 181 -15.61 11.78 -12.79
N ASP A 182 -16.17 10.82 -13.53
CA ASP A 182 -15.87 10.54 -14.92
C ASP A 182 -17.20 10.45 -15.68
N GLY A 183 -17.65 11.58 -16.24
CA GLY A 183 -19.02 11.74 -16.73
C GLY A 183 -20.04 11.55 -15.60
N ASP A 184 -20.97 10.61 -15.78
CA ASP A 184 -22.00 10.25 -14.79
C ASP A 184 -21.55 9.17 -13.79
N THR A 185 -20.33 8.65 -13.92
CA THR A 185 -19.80 7.61 -13.04
C THR A 185 -18.76 8.16 -12.08
N VAL A 186 -18.59 7.46 -10.95
CA VAL A 186 -17.52 7.71 -9.98
C VAL A 186 -16.59 6.51 -9.98
N ARG A 187 -15.32 6.75 -10.21
CA ARG A 187 -14.30 5.71 -10.22
C ARG A 187 -13.09 6.09 -9.36
N LYS A 188 -12.32 5.09 -8.94
CA LYS A 188 -11.05 5.30 -8.24
C LYS A 188 -10.08 6.09 -9.11
N LEU A 189 -9.40 7.06 -8.51
CA LEU A 189 -8.30 7.81 -9.13
C LEU A 189 -7.15 6.86 -9.49
N SER A 190 -6.62 6.97 -10.69
CA SER A 190 -5.67 6.00 -11.25
C SER A 190 -4.44 6.69 -11.84
N LYS A 191 -3.24 6.32 -11.39
CA LYS A 191 -1.97 6.85 -11.93
C LYS A 191 -1.81 6.67 -13.44
N ARG A 192 -2.50 5.70 -14.05
CA ARG A 192 -2.43 5.45 -15.50
C ARG A 192 -3.34 6.36 -16.32
N LYS A 193 -4.39 6.90 -15.72
CA LYS A 193 -5.43 7.67 -16.41
C LYS A 193 -5.50 9.13 -15.96
N ASP A 194 -5.08 9.40 -14.73
CA ASP A 194 -5.31 10.68 -14.07
C ASP A 194 -3.97 11.29 -13.65
N PRO A 195 -3.51 12.38 -14.31
CA PRO A 195 -2.26 13.06 -13.96
C PRO A 195 -2.22 13.49 -12.49
N GLU A 196 -3.35 13.92 -11.95
CA GLU A 196 -3.51 14.35 -10.55
C GLU A 196 -3.33 13.23 -9.51
N ALA A 197 -3.20 11.98 -9.94
CA ALA A 197 -2.78 10.88 -9.07
C ALA A 197 -1.26 10.82 -8.83
N ALA A 198 -0.49 11.64 -9.55
CA ALA A 198 0.95 11.76 -9.41
C ALA A 198 1.33 13.03 -8.64
N VAL A 199 2.32 12.93 -7.73
CA VAL A 199 2.80 14.09 -6.95
C VAL A 199 3.42 15.15 -7.87
N ALA A 200 4.11 14.74 -8.94
CA ALA A 200 4.70 15.63 -9.93
C ALA A 200 3.69 16.61 -10.54
N PHE A 201 2.44 16.17 -10.74
CA PHE A 201 1.36 17.02 -11.29
C PHE A 201 1.17 18.33 -10.51
N TYR A 202 1.24 18.28 -9.20
CA TYR A 202 1.07 19.47 -8.34
C TYR A 202 2.31 20.34 -8.37
N HIS A 203 3.48 19.75 -8.37
CA HIS A 203 4.75 20.44 -8.40
C HIS A 203 4.95 21.18 -9.72
N GLU A 204 4.72 20.53 -10.86
CA GLU A 204 4.77 21.14 -12.20
C GLU A 204 3.83 22.33 -12.35
N ARG A 205 2.69 22.33 -11.66
CA ARG A 205 1.71 23.43 -11.66
C ARG A 205 1.98 24.53 -10.63
N GLY A 206 3.07 24.42 -9.90
CA GLY A 206 3.41 25.40 -8.87
C GLY A 206 2.43 25.43 -7.68
N ILE A 207 1.68 24.33 -7.46
CA ILE A 207 0.78 24.23 -6.30
C ILE A 207 1.63 23.97 -5.05
N PRO A 208 1.59 24.83 -4.04
CA PRO A 208 2.39 24.67 -2.83
C PRO A 208 2.10 23.32 -2.13
N VAL A 209 3.15 22.64 -1.68
CA VAL A 209 3.04 21.35 -0.98
C VAL A 209 2.11 21.46 0.24
N GLU A 210 2.18 22.58 0.97
CA GLU A 210 1.33 22.80 2.14
C GLU A 210 -0.15 22.92 1.77
N ALA A 211 -0.47 23.55 0.64
CA ALA A 211 -1.86 23.62 0.14
C ALA A 211 -2.38 22.24 -0.27
N VAL A 212 -1.52 21.39 -0.87
CA VAL A 212 -1.87 20.00 -1.20
C VAL A 212 -2.15 19.20 0.09
N LYS A 213 -1.30 19.34 1.11
CA LYS A 213 -1.51 18.68 2.41
C LYS A 213 -2.80 19.13 3.10
N LEU A 214 -3.07 20.44 3.10
CA LEU A 214 -4.32 21.00 3.63
C LEU A 214 -5.54 20.43 2.91
N TYR A 215 -5.50 20.39 1.59
CA TYR A 215 -6.59 19.80 0.79
C TYR A 215 -6.84 18.33 1.15
N PHE A 216 -5.80 17.51 1.19
CA PHE A 216 -5.95 16.09 1.57
C PHE A 216 -6.42 15.92 3.02
N ALA A 217 -6.03 16.80 3.94
CA ALA A 217 -6.53 16.79 5.31
C ALA A 217 -8.05 16.99 5.36
N THR A 218 -8.62 17.84 4.48
CA THR A 218 -10.08 18.02 4.38
C THR A 218 -10.80 16.78 3.85
N LEU A 219 -10.12 15.97 3.03
CA LEU A 219 -10.69 14.72 2.50
C LEU A 219 -10.61 13.57 3.50
N LEU A 220 -9.58 13.57 4.36
CA LEU A 220 -9.37 12.51 5.34
C LEU A 220 -10.32 12.61 6.54
N ASN A 221 -10.65 13.84 6.98
CA ASN A 221 -11.41 14.04 8.20
C ASN A 221 -12.39 15.20 8.05
N SER A 222 -13.68 14.91 8.16
CA SER A 222 -14.76 15.91 8.00
C SER A 222 -14.72 17.03 9.05
N ASN A 223 -14.10 16.84 10.19
CA ASN A 223 -13.98 17.87 11.23
C ASN A 223 -12.82 18.82 10.96
N PHE A 224 -11.88 18.44 10.08
CA PHE A 224 -10.70 19.27 9.80
C PHE A 224 -11.07 20.59 9.13
N ASP A 225 -11.98 20.59 8.17
CA ASP A 225 -12.44 21.81 7.48
C ASP A 225 -12.97 22.85 8.50
N GLY A 226 -13.86 22.42 9.38
CA GLY A 226 -14.43 23.32 10.41
C GLY A 226 -13.39 23.82 11.41
N TRP A 227 -12.47 22.94 11.83
CA TRP A 227 -11.37 23.33 12.71
C TRP A 227 -10.43 24.33 12.02
N PHE A 228 -10.04 24.07 10.77
CA PHE A 228 -9.12 24.92 10.04
C PHE A 228 -9.71 26.32 9.77
N MET A 229 -11.01 26.42 9.47
CA MET A 229 -11.69 27.69 9.31
C MET A 229 -11.68 28.56 10.58
N GLN A 230 -11.64 27.94 11.76
CA GLN A 230 -11.59 28.62 13.05
C GLN A 230 -10.16 28.87 13.57
N ASN A 231 -9.15 28.20 13.00
CA ASN A 231 -7.75 28.21 13.45
C ASN A 231 -6.80 28.48 12.28
N GLN A 232 -7.07 29.50 11.49
CA GLN A 232 -6.33 29.78 10.26
C GLN A 232 -4.90 30.26 10.48
N ASP A 233 -4.59 30.68 11.71
CA ASP A 233 -3.26 31.07 12.21
C ASP A 233 -2.42 29.87 12.66
N LYS A 234 -3.02 28.69 12.78
CA LYS A 234 -2.35 27.47 13.25
C LYS A 234 -1.83 26.62 12.11
N ASN A 235 -0.82 25.80 12.43
CA ASN A 235 -0.36 24.77 11.52
C ASN A 235 -1.36 23.61 11.46
N TYR A 236 -1.53 22.97 10.30
CA TYR A 236 -2.41 21.79 10.17
C TYR A 236 -1.98 20.62 11.06
N ASN A 237 -0.70 20.55 11.45
CA ASN A 237 -0.18 19.56 12.39
C ASN A 237 -0.70 19.75 13.82
N ASP A 238 -1.27 20.92 14.15
CA ASP A 238 -1.90 21.17 15.46
C ASP A 238 -3.29 20.51 15.54
N PHE A 239 -3.86 20.06 14.42
CA PHE A 239 -5.09 19.27 14.42
C PHE A 239 -4.80 17.82 14.80
N MET A 240 -5.50 17.32 15.80
CA MET A 240 -5.38 15.94 16.22
C MET A 240 -6.21 15.02 15.30
N PHE A 241 -5.56 14.40 14.32
CA PHE A 241 -6.18 13.36 13.51
C PHE A 241 -6.41 12.10 14.33
N THR A 242 -7.65 11.60 14.33
CA THR A 242 -8.02 10.35 14.99
C THR A 242 -8.71 9.42 14.00
N PHE A 243 -8.36 8.13 14.01
CA PHE A 243 -8.90 7.15 13.07
C PHE A 243 -10.44 7.02 13.13
N ASN A 244 -11.03 7.16 14.32
CA ASN A 244 -12.48 7.05 14.50
C ASN A 244 -13.30 8.23 13.94
N LYS A 245 -12.65 9.25 13.43
CA LYS A 245 -13.27 10.42 12.77
C LYS A 245 -12.96 10.48 11.27
N MET A 246 -12.29 9.48 10.74
CA MET A 246 -12.05 9.36 9.31
C MET A 246 -13.29 8.83 8.58
N CYS A 247 -13.43 9.17 7.30
CA CYS A 247 -14.53 8.68 6.47
C CYS A 247 -14.52 7.16 6.35
N THR A 248 -15.68 6.52 6.57
CA THR A 248 -15.85 5.07 6.57
C THR A 248 -16.57 4.54 5.34
N SER A 249 -17.25 5.40 4.57
CA SER A 249 -18.05 5.03 3.39
C SER A 249 -18.02 6.12 2.31
N GLY A 250 -18.31 5.75 1.07
CA GLY A 250 -18.52 6.66 -0.06
C GLY A 250 -17.28 7.07 -0.85
N GLY A 251 -16.09 6.96 -0.27
CA GLY A 251 -14.85 7.49 -0.89
C GLY A 251 -14.79 9.02 -0.92
N SER A 252 -13.58 9.55 -0.92
CA SER A 252 -13.38 11.01 -1.05
C SER A 252 -13.31 11.38 -2.52
N LEU A 253 -14.17 12.31 -2.96
CA LEU A 253 -14.18 12.79 -4.34
C LEU A 253 -13.07 13.84 -4.51
N PHE A 254 -12.16 13.60 -5.44
CA PHE A 254 -11.14 14.58 -5.80
C PHE A 254 -11.75 15.74 -6.58
N ASP A 255 -11.49 16.96 -6.10
CA ASP A 255 -11.97 18.21 -6.66
C ASP A 255 -10.80 19.18 -6.83
N ILE A 256 -10.38 19.39 -8.07
CA ILE A 256 -9.26 20.28 -8.41
C ILE A 256 -9.58 21.75 -8.12
N GLU A 257 -10.84 22.18 -8.28
CA GLU A 257 -11.25 23.56 -8.01
C GLU A 257 -11.15 23.87 -6.51
N LYS A 258 -11.56 22.92 -5.65
CA LYS A 258 -11.38 23.04 -4.20
C LYS A 258 -9.89 23.16 -3.85
N LEU A 259 -9.02 22.35 -4.45
CA LEU A 259 -7.57 22.43 -4.24
C LEU A 259 -7.01 23.80 -4.66
N ILE A 260 -7.39 24.29 -5.85
CA ILE A 260 -6.96 25.60 -6.34
C ILE A 260 -7.40 26.72 -5.38
N ASN A 261 -8.63 26.67 -4.87
CA ASN A 261 -9.12 27.64 -3.90
C ASN A 261 -8.36 27.60 -2.57
N ILE A 262 -8.05 26.40 -2.07
CA ILE A 262 -7.19 26.24 -0.88
C ILE A 262 -5.79 26.80 -1.14
N SER A 263 -5.22 26.54 -2.33
CA SER A 263 -3.91 27.06 -2.73
C SER A 263 -3.89 28.58 -2.79
N LYS A 264 -4.90 29.22 -3.39
CA LYS A 264 -5.02 30.69 -3.40
C LYS A 264 -5.10 31.26 -1.98
N ASN A 265 -5.92 30.68 -1.13
CA ASN A 265 -6.05 31.10 0.26
C ASN A 265 -4.76 30.89 1.08
N TYR A 266 -4.01 29.83 0.81
CA TYR A 266 -2.70 29.61 1.42
C TYR A 266 -1.70 30.70 0.98
N LEU A 267 -1.56 30.91 -0.33
CA LEU A 267 -0.62 31.89 -0.89
C LEU A 267 -0.92 33.30 -0.44
N SER A 268 -2.19 33.69 -0.29
CA SER A 268 -2.58 35.04 0.16
C SER A 268 -2.17 35.37 1.60
N ARG A 269 -1.73 34.38 2.38
CA ARG A 269 -1.28 34.54 3.77
C ARG A 269 0.25 34.61 3.89
N LEU A 270 0.96 34.27 2.83
CA LEU A 270 2.41 34.30 2.80
C LEU A 270 2.90 35.76 2.69
N SER A 271 4.04 36.02 3.27
CA SER A 271 4.75 37.28 3.04
C SER A 271 5.25 37.37 1.60
N ALA A 272 5.47 38.57 1.10
CA ALA A 272 6.02 38.80 -0.25
C ALA A 272 7.33 38.02 -0.46
N LYS A 273 8.17 37.93 0.56
CA LYS A 273 9.43 37.16 0.51
C LYS A 273 9.15 35.67 0.31
N GLU A 274 8.23 35.06 1.07
CA GLU A 274 7.90 33.65 0.94
C GLU A 274 7.28 33.33 -0.42
N VAL A 275 6.44 34.22 -0.95
CA VAL A 275 5.89 34.07 -2.31
C VAL A 275 7.01 34.13 -3.34
N PHE A 276 7.92 35.08 -3.22
CA PHE A 276 9.07 35.22 -4.10
C PHE A 276 9.96 33.95 -4.05
N ASP A 277 10.32 33.48 -2.86
CA ASP A 277 11.18 32.32 -2.68
C ASP A 277 10.52 31.04 -3.30
N ASN A 278 9.22 30.88 -3.16
CA ASN A 278 8.46 29.79 -3.78
C ASN A 278 8.48 29.89 -5.32
N LEU A 279 8.24 31.08 -5.87
CA LEU A 279 8.25 31.31 -7.31
C LEU A 279 9.66 31.13 -7.91
N ASP A 280 10.69 31.63 -7.23
CA ASP A 280 12.08 31.50 -7.65
C ASP A 280 12.51 30.00 -7.70
N ASN A 281 12.18 29.24 -6.66
CA ASN A 281 12.48 27.81 -6.62
C ASN A 281 11.73 27.03 -7.72
N TRP A 282 10.44 27.29 -7.90
CA TRP A 282 9.65 26.63 -8.92
C TRP A 282 10.12 26.98 -10.34
N SER A 283 10.35 28.26 -10.61
CA SER A 283 10.73 28.73 -11.95
C SER A 283 12.12 28.28 -12.38
N LYS A 284 13.07 28.10 -11.47
CA LYS A 284 14.39 27.52 -11.77
C LYS A 284 14.28 26.14 -12.44
N GLU A 285 13.25 25.37 -12.06
CA GLU A 285 13.06 24.02 -12.56
C GLU A 285 12.16 24.01 -13.82
N PHE A 286 11.07 24.81 -13.80
CA PHE A 286 9.98 24.68 -14.79
C PHE A 286 9.88 25.83 -15.77
N ASP A 287 10.41 27.03 -15.48
CA ASP A 287 10.29 28.21 -16.36
C ASP A 287 11.47 29.18 -16.14
N LYS A 288 12.55 28.92 -16.89
CA LYS A 288 13.80 29.70 -16.78
C LYS A 288 13.63 31.17 -17.21
N ASP A 289 12.81 31.41 -18.24
CA ASP A 289 12.60 32.79 -18.73
C ASP A 289 11.85 33.59 -17.68
N PHE A 290 10.85 33.00 -17.04
CA PHE A 290 10.14 33.61 -15.93
C PHE A 290 11.07 33.79 -14.71
N ASN A 291 11.98 32.84 -14.44
CA ASN A 291 12.95 32.96 -13.36
C ASN A 291 13.89 34.16 -13.57
N GLU A 292 14.40 34.35 -14.79
CA GLU A 292 15.22 35.53 -15.11
C GLU A 292 14.45 36.82 -14.91
N LEU A 293 13.19 36.85 -15.34
CA LEU A 293 12.32 38.02 -15.22
C LEU A 293 12.10 38.43 -13.74
N ILE A 294 11.69 37.50 -12.88
CA ILE A 294 11.41 37.81 -11.46
C ILE A 294 12.67 38.21 -10.71
N ASN A 295 13.83 37.61 -11.03
CA ASN A 295 15.09 38.00 -10.42
C ASN A 295 15.59 39.36 -10.87
N LYS A 296 15.31 39.75 -12.13
CA LYS A 296 15.63 41.08 -12.65
C LYS A 296 14.86 42.20 -11.92
N TYR A 297 13.64 41.92 -11.48
CA TYR A 297 12.74 42.89 -10.84
C TYR A 297 12.51 42.60 -9.35
N LYS A 298 13.45 41.91 -8.72
CA LYS A 298 13.35 41.47 -7.31
C LYS A 298 13.14 42.60 -6.29
N GLU A 299 13.55 43.81 -6.63
CA GLU A 299 13.46 44.98 -5.72
C GLU A 299 12.09 45.67 -5.81
N TYR A 300 11.22 45.30 -6.72
CA TYR A 300 9.90 45.82 -6.91
C TYR A 300 8.81 44.83 -6.43
#